data_f06647b2d21df1a7c78a46afed9d3f01
#
_entry.id   f06647b2d21df1a7c78a46afed9d3f01
#
_cell.length_a   1.000
_cell.length_b   1.000
_cell.length_c   1.000
_cell.angle_alpha   90.00
_cell.angle_beta   90.00
_cell.angle_gamma   90.00
#
_symmetry.space_group_name_H-M   'P 1'
#
loop_
_entity.id
_entity.type
_entity.pdbx_description
1 polymer ?
#
loop_
_entity_poly.entity_id
_entity_poly.type
_entity_poly.pdbx_seq_one_letter_code
_entity_poly.pdbx_strand_id
1 'polypeptide(L)'
;MNFPEQKINNINILIVEDELLIAKNLSQRLEKFGYKIADVVSSGADAIHRAGELKPDLILMDIVIKGEIDGIATAAIIHQQLDIPIIYTTAYADDETLQRAENTGSYGYLLKPFKEREMHATIKIALSKHQEAVEMQKLMALAAAKSENRTRFVSMAYHDLNTPLTTIQLSAEMLEDSDLKISPGTTNKNVNRIKKAVSNMSELLDDILMLSKAEAGKLSLNLNELNVTEFCTSILEELQPIVTDKHLVTFLAQTEPLHANLDAKLLHQLLTNLLSNAIKYSPNGGSISLELSCENQQIIFCVRDEGIGMTAGYEEKLFQQFERGANVGKIKGSGLGLCIVKHIVDLHGGTISVESAIGKGTTFIVALPFLVIGH
;
A
#
# COMPACT_ATOMS: atom_id res chain seq x y z
N MET A 1 1.79 -20.44 28.69
CA MET A 1 1.33 -20.00 27.38
C MET A 1 0.39 -21.07 26.84
N ASN A 2 -0.90 -20.79 26.84
CA ASN A 2 -1.90 -21.70 26.29
C ASN A 2 -1.86 -21.54 24.75
N PHE A 3 -1.34 -22.56 24.07
CA PHE A 3 -1.54 -22.67 22.62
C PHE A 3 -3.04 -22.83 22.38
N PRO A 4 -3.65 -22.08 21.48
CA PRO A 4 -5.02 -22.36 21.09
C PRO A 4 -5.05 -23.78 20.53
N GLU A 5 -5.99 -24.59 21.01
CA GLU A 5 -6.36 -25.88 20.42
C GLU A 5 -6.92 -25.61 18.99
N GLN A 6 -6.03 -25.28 18.07
CA GLN A 6 -6.37 -25.14 16.66
C GLN A 6 -6.74 -26.52 16.12
N LYS A 7 -7.98 -26.63 15.77
CA LYS A 7 -8.66 -27.62 14.97
C LYS A 7 -7.72 -28.54 14.16
N ILE A 8 -7.22 -29.57 14.81
CA ILE A 8 -6.45 -30.66 14.18
C ILE A 8 -7.30 -31.33 13.06
N ASN A 9 -8.62 -31.26 13.18
CA ASN A 9 -9.60 -31.87 12.27
C ASN A 9 -9.62 -31.32 10.83
N ASN A 10 -8.70 -30.43 10.45
CA ASN A 10 -8.70 -29.86 9.08
C ASN A 10 -7.32 -29.85 8.41
N ILE A 11 -6.32 -30.53 8.98
CA ILE A 11 -4.97 -30.63 8.41
C ILE A 11 -4.93 -31.82 7.46
N ASN A 12 -4.62 -31.56 6.20
CA ASN A 12 -4.53 -32.54 5.14
C ASN A 12 -3.06 -32.97 4.96
N ILE A 13 -2.78 -34.26 5.10
CA ILE A 13 -1.43 -34.81 5.00
C ILE A 13 -1.34 -35.70 3.76
N LEU A 14 -0.33 -35.45 2.91
CA LEU A 14 0.06 -36.37 1.84
C LEU A 14 1.11 -37.33 2.38
N ILE A 15 0.92 -38.62 2.17
CA ILE A 15 1.85 -39.68 2.57
C ILE A 15 2.54 -40.20 1.32
N VAL A 16 3.86 -40.24 1.35
CA VAL A 16 4.71 -40.80 0.30
C VAL A 16 5.47 -42.00 0.89
N GLU A 17 5.02 -43.21 0.56
CA GLU A 17 5.51 -44.44 1.15
C GLU A 17 5.24 -45.60 0.16
N ASP A 18 6.25 -46.33 -0.23
CA ASP A 18 6.14 -47.39 -1.23
C ASP A 18 5.71 -48.77 -0.63
N GLU A 19 5.81 -48.91 0.70
CA GLU A 19 5.34 -50.13 1.42
C GLU A 19 3.90 -49.94 1.88
N LEU A 20 2.95 -50.60 1.19
CA LEU A 20 1.51 -50.53 1.44
C LEU A 20 1.11 -50.74 2.89
N LEU A 21 1.78 -51.70 3.60
CA LEU A 21 1.47 -52.01 5.00
C LEU A 21 1.90 -50.86 5.93
N ILE A 22 3.02 -50.23 5.67
CA ILE A 22 3.51 -49.08 6.44
C ILE A 22 2.61 -47.86 6.17
N ALA A 23 2.31 -47.59 4.91
CA ALA A 23 1.42 -46.51 4.49
C ALA A 23 0.03 -46.59 5.15
N LYS A 24 -0.56 -47.79 5.13
CA LYS A 24 -1.87 -48.05 5.75
C LYS A 24 -1.82 -47.84 7.29
N ASN A 25 -0.79 -48.34 7.94
CA ASN A 25 -0.60 -48.19 9.39
C ASN A 25 -0.43 -46.71 9.77
N LEU A 26 0.35 -45.98 8.97
CA LEU A 26 0.60 -44.56 9.17
C LEU A 26 -0.70 -43.75 9.01
N SER A 27 -1.47 -43.99 7.95
CA SER A 27 -2.76 -43.36 7.72
C SER A 27 -3.71 -43.57 8.89
N GLN A 28 -3.92 -44.84 9.35
CA GLN A 28 -4.79 -45.13 10.47
C GLN A 28 -4.41 -44.44 11.78
N ARG A 29 -3.11 -44.31 12.05
CA ARG A 29 -2.60 -43.61 13.23
C ARG A 29 -2.84 -42.10 13.13
N LEU A 30 -2.62 -41.50 11.96
CA LEU A 30 -2.86 -40.07 11.74
C LEU A 30 -4.35 -39.72 11.86
N GLU A 31 -5.21 -40.54 11.28
CA GLU A 31 -6.67 -40.36 11.39
C GLU A 31 -7.16 -40.43 12.84
N LYS A 32 -6.57 -41.30 13.69
CA LYS A 32 -6.89 -41.34 15.13
C LYS A 32 -6.55 -40.02 15.86
N PHE A 33 -5.56 -39.27 15.40
CA PHE A 33 -5.24 -37.96 15.91
C PHE A 33 -6.05 -36.82 15.29
N GLY A 34 -6.95 -37.15 14.35
CA GLY A 34 -7.84 -36.19 13.70
C GLY A 34 -7.26 -35.52 12.46
N TYR A 35 -6.11 -36.01 11.95
CA TYR A 35 -5.58 -35.57 10.66
C TYR A 35 -6.39 -36.19 9.52
N LYS A 36 -6.45 -35.46 8.39
CA LYS A 36 -7.02 -35.98 7.15
C LYS A 36 -5.91 -36.43 6.22
N ILE A 37 -6.07 -37.60 5.60
CA ILE A 37 -5.14 -38.05 4.58
C ILE A 37 -5.61 -37.55 3.23
N ALA A 38 -4.82 -36.66 2.64
CA ALA A 38 -5.10 -36.09 1.32
C ALA A 38 -4.96 -37.15 0.22
N ASP A 39 -3.86 -37.90 0.28
CA ASP A 39 -3.59 -39.07 -0.57
C ASP A 39 -2.45 -39.91 -0.01
N VAL A 40 -2.26 -41.11 -0.57
CA VAL A 40 -1.13 -41.99 -0.31
C VAL A 40 -0.50 -42.37 -1.66
N VAL A 41 0.74 -42.04 -1.88
CA VAL A 41 1.45 -42.33 -3.12
C VAL A 41 2.74 -43.08 -2.86
N SER A 42 3.24 -43.80 -3.86
CA SER A 42 4.37 -44.73 -3.71
C SER A 42 5.61 -44.32 -4.49
N SER A 43 5.56 -43.23 -5.26
CA SER A 43 6.68 -42.76 -6.07
C SER A 43 6.89 -41.24 -5.96
N GLY A 44 8.11 -40.78 -6.25
CA GLY A 44 8.44 -39.36 -6.27
C GLY A 44 7.67 -38.59 -7.35
N ALA A 45 7.47 -39.16 -8.53
CA ALA A 45 6.70 -38.54 -9.60
C ALA A 45 5.25 -38.28 -9.21
N ASP A 46 4.57 -39.31 -8.59
CA ASP A 46 3.21 -39.15 -8.09
C ASP A 46 3.15 -38.14 -6.96
N ALA A 47 4.17 -38.12 -6.08
CA ALA A 47 4.24 -37.18 -4.97
C ALA A 47 4.29 -35.72 -5.46
N ILE A 48 5.12 -35.42 -6.46
CA ILE A 48 5.21 -34.06 -7.05
C ILE A 48 3.87 -33.67 -7.69
N HIS A 49 3.27 -34.58 -8.48
CA HIS A 49 1.98 -34.32 -9.12
C HIS A 49 0.88 -34.06 -8.12
N ARG A 50 0.71 -34.95 -7.13
CA ARG A 50 -0.36 -34.86 -6.13
C ARG A 50 -0.16 -33.69 -5.15
N ALA A 51 1.08 -33.35 -4.81
CA ALA A 51 1.36 -32.16 -4.01
C ALA A 51 0.88 -30.87 -4.72
N GLY A 52 1.13 -30.76 -6.04
CA GLY A 52 0.66 -29.63 -6.85
C GLY A 52 -0.85 -29.54 -6.97
N GLU A 53 -1.53 -30.69 -7.12
CA GLU A 53 -2.97 -30.78 -7.28
C GLU A 53 -3.73 -30.56 -5.96
N LEU A 54 -3.33 -31.25 -4.88
CA LEU A 54 -4.04 -31.28 -3.60
C LEU A 54 -3.63 -30.17 -2.64
N LYS A 55 -2.42 -29.63 -2.81
CA LYS A 55 -1.82 -28.61 -1.92
C LYS A 55 -2.00 -28.98 -0.44
N PRO A 56 -1.45 -30.12 0.00
CA PRO A 56 -1.59 -30.59 1.37
C PRO A 56 -0.92 -29.62 2.35
N ASP A 57 -1.36 -29.63 3.62
CA ASP A 57 -0.78 -28.82 4.67
C ASP A 57 0.57 -29.35 5.15
N LEU A 58 0.86 -30.63 4.91
CA LEU A 58 2.11 -31.30 5.27
C LEU A 58 2.32 -32.55 4.42
N ILE A 59 3.58 -32.88 4.14
CA ILE A 59 3.97 -34.13 3.47
C ILE A 59 4.81 -34.99 4.42
N LEU A 60 4.42 -36.24 4.59
CA LEU A 60 5.26 -37.28 5.17
C LEU A 60 5.93 -38.04 4.04
N MET A 61 7.25 -37.94 3.93
CA MET A 61 8.04 -38.41 2.80
C MET A 61 9.01 -39.52 3.25
N ASP A 62 8.82 -40.73 2.79
CA ASP A 62 9.87 -41.73 2.95
C ASP A 62 11.12 -41.34 2.14
N ILE A 63 12.28 -41.51 2.76
CA ILE A 63 13.56 -41.25 2.10
C ILE A 63 13.79 -42.27 1.00
N VAL A 64 13.46 -43.54 1.25
CA VAL A 64 13.63 -44.65 0.30
C VAL A 64 12.30 -44.99 -0.33
N ILE A 65 12.07 -44.53 -1.56
CA ILE A 65 10.85 -44.76 -2.32
C ILE A 65 11.16 -45.37 -3.69
N LYS A 66 10.17 -45.99 -4.32
CA LYS A 66 10.28 -46.53 -5.68
C LYS A 66 10.35 -45.42 -6.71
N GLY A 67 11.18 -45.63 -7.75
CA GLY A 67 11.26 -44.74 -8.91
C GLY A 67 12.68 -44.31 -9.24
N GLU A 68 12.78 -43.35 -10.14
CA GLU A 68 14.07 -42.81 -10.60
C GLU A 68 14.72 -41.81 -9.61
N ILE A 69 13.91 -41.25 -8.72
CA ILE A 69 14.34 -40.25 -7.72
C ILE A 69 13.96 -40.71 -6.33
N ASP A 70 14.86 -40.51 -5.36
CA ASP A 70 14.62 -40.78 -3.95
C ASP A 70 13.69 -39.72 -3.29
N GLY A 71 13.28 -39.95 -2.04
CA GLY A 71 12.42 -39.04 -1.32
C GLY A 71 13.07 -37.69 -1.07
N ILE A 72 14.40 -37.62 -0.90
CA ILE A 72 15.13 -36.38 -0.68
C ILE A 72 15.13 -35.51 -1.96
N ALA A 73 15.42 -36.11 -3.11
CA ALA A 73 15.36 -35.42 -4.39
C ALA A 73 13.92 -34.97 -4.74
N THR A 74 12.92 -35.82 -4.43
CA THR A 74 11.50 -35.48 -4.57
C THR A 74 11.13 -34.27 -3.72
N ALA A 75 11.54 -34.26 -2.46
CA ALA A 75 11.26 -33.16 -1.54
C ALA A 75 11.92 -31.85 -2.00
N ALA A 76 13.15 -31.90 -2.54
CA ALA A 76 13.81 -30.72 -3.09
C ALA A 76 13.02 -30.10 -4.26
N ILE A 77 12.49 -30.92 -5.16
CA ILE A 77 11.65 -30.47 -6.27
C ILE A 77 10.35 -29.83 -5.76
N ILE A 78 9.66 -30.49 -4.81
CA ILE A 78 8.44 -29.96 -4.23
C ILE A 78 8.71 -28.62 -3.53
N HIS A 79 9.78 -28.53 -2.74
CA HIS A 79 10.14 -27.30 -2.01
C HIS A 79 10.46 -26.12 -2.93
N GLN A 80 11.03 -26.36 -4.12
CA GLN A 80 11.27 -25.30 -5.12
C GLN A 80 9.99 -24.73 -5.74
N GLN A 81 8.93 -25.53 -5.79
CA GLN A 81 7.68 -25.16 -6.47
C GLN A 81 6.56 -24.79 -5.51
N LEU A 82 6.58 -25.35 -4.32
CA LEU A 82 5.49 -25.26 -3.34
C LEU A 82 6.06 -25.03 -1.94
N ASP A 83 5.42 -24.14 -1.19
CA ASP A 83 5.77 -23.86 0.21
C ASP A 83 4.96 -24.79 1.15
N ILE A 84 5.34 -26.09 1.15
CA ILE A 84 4.68 -27.12 1.94
C ILE A 84 5.72 -27.75 2.87
N PRO A 85 5.48 -27.85 4.19
CA PRO A 85 6.40 -28.49 5.12
C PRO A 85 6.50 -29.98 4.88
N ILE A 86 7.72 -30.49 4.86
CA ILE A 86 8.02 -31.90 4.63
C ILE A 86 8.70 -32.48 5.87
N ILE A 87 8.21 -33.64 6.33
CA ILE A 87 8.83 -34.45 7.38
C ILE A 87 9.28 -35.74 6.72
N TYR A 88 10.56 -36.07 6.87
CA TYR A 88 11.05 -37.35 6.38
C TYR A 88 10.71 -38.51 7.31
N THR A 89 10.41 -39.68 6.71
CA THR A 89 10.32 -40.94 7.43
C THR A 89 11.47 -41.86 7.01
N THR A 90 12.13 -42.51 7.93
CA THR A 90 13.27 -43.37 7.65
C THR A 90 13.39 -44.53 8.63
N ALA A 91 13.86 -45.67 8.14
CA ALA A 91 14.19 -46.81 8.99
C ALA A 91 15.60 -46.70 9.60
N TYR A 92 16.48 -45.91 8.98
CA TYR A 92 17.87 -45.74 9.36
C TYR A 92 18.31 -44.29 9.12
N ALA A 93 18.92 -43.70 10.09
CA ALA A 93 19.43 -42.34 10.00
C ALA A 93 20.97 -42.42 10.06
N ASP A 94 21.64 -42.64 8.90
CA ASP A 94 23.05 -42.40 8.79
C ASP A 94 23.32 -40.89 8.65
N ASP A 95 24.51 -40.45 9.09
CA ASP A 95 24.86 -39.04 9.11
C ASP A 95 24.85 -38.38 7.71
N GLU A 96 25.15 -39.14 6.63
CA GLU A 96 25.15 -38.63 5.28
C GLU A 96 23.74 -38.36 4.74
N THR A 97 22.81 -39.27 5.02
CA THR A 97 21.42 -39.14 4.62
C THR A 97 20.73 -38.01 5.40
N LEU A 98 21.03 -37.85 6.70
CA LEU A 98 20.54 -36.73 7.49
C LEU A 98 21.06 -35.39 6.99
N GLN A 99 22.35 -35.27 6.66
CA GLN A 99 22.92 -34.05 6.07
C GLN A 99 22.27 -33.68 4.72
N ARG A 100 21.99 -34.67 3.85
CA ARG A 100 21.27 -34.45 2.61
C ARG A 100 19.83 -33.93 2.86
N ALA A 101 19.13 -34.50 3.84
CA ALA A 101 17.78 -34.12 4.21
C ALA A 101 17.71 -32.71 4.82
N GLU A 102 18.68 -32.32 5.68
CA GLU A 102 18.77 -30.98 6.26
C GLU A 102 18.91 -29.88 5.18
N ASN A 103 19.69 -30.14 4.13
CA ASN A 103 19.90 -29.19 3.03
C ASN A 103 18.64 -28.94 2.17
N THR A 104 17.61 -29.75 2.29
CA THR A 104 16.33 -29.59 1.53
C THR A 104 15.30 -28.74 2.26
N GLY A 105 15.62 -28.14 3.42
CA GLY A 105 14.67 -27.33 4.18
C GLY A 105 13.58 -28.14 4.88
N SER A 106 13.87 -29.42 5.24
CA SER A 106 12.92 -30.26 5.96
C SER A 106 12.62 -29.73 7.37
N TYR A 107 11.41 -29.94 7.81
CA TYR A 107 10.94 -29.52 9.14
C TYR A 107 11.11 -30.58 10.23
N GLY A 108 11.64 -31.75 9.89
CA GLY A 108 11.93 -32.84 10.81
C GLY A 108 12.01 -34.20 10.15
N TYR A 109 12.30 -35.20 10.98
CA TYR A 109 12.31 -36.61 10.57
C TYR A 109 11.63 -37.47 11.62
N LEU A 110 11.13 -38.63 11.20
CA LEU A 110 10.49 -39.66 12.01
C LEU A 110 11.16 -41.00 11.77
N LEU A 111 11.62 -41.63 12.85
CA LEU A 111 12.24 -42.94 12.77
C LEU A 111 11.17 -44.06 12.77
N LYS A 112 11.30 -45.02 11.87
CA LYS A 112 10.50 -46.26 11.87
C LYS A 112 11.11 -47.23 12.91
N PRO A 113 10.32 -47.93 13.77
CA PRO A 113 8.84 -47.93 13.83
C PRO A 113 8.30 -46.70 14.57
N PHE A 114 7.24 -46.08 14.03
CA PHE A 114 6.69 -44.83 14.55
C PHE A 114 6.06 -45.00 15.93
N LYS A 115 6.44 -44.11 16.86
CA LYS A 115 5.71 -43.93 18.13
C LYS A 115 4.64 -42.85 17.92
N GLU A 116 3.40 -43.18 18.30
CA GLU A 116 2.25 -42.29 18.04
C GLU A 116 2.43 -40.88 18.61
N ARG A 117 2.93 -40.77 19.86
CA ARG A 117 3.17 -39.46 20.49
C ARG A 117 4.28 -38.66 19.83
N GLU A 118 5.34 -39.30 19.38
CA GLU A 118 6.48 -38.69 18.70
C GLU A 118 6.05 -38.14 17.34
N MET A 119 5.33 -38.94 16.56
CA MET A 119 4.78 -38.54 15.26
C MET A 119 3.88 -37.30 15.40
N HIS A 120 2.93 -37.32 16.33
CA HIS A 120 2.03 -36.20 16.56
C HIS A 120 2.77 -34.94 17.02
N ALA A 121 3.78 -35.06 17.89
CA ALA A 121 4.60 -33.94 18.34
C ALA A 121 5.42 -33.34 17.19
N THR A 122 6.07 -34.18 16.37
CA THR A 122 6.88 -33.74 15.22
C THR A 122 6.03 -33.02 14.17
N ILE A 123 4.83 -33.52 13.87
CA ILE A 123 3.89 -32.86 12.95
C ILE A 123 3.49 -31.48 13.47
N LYS A 124 3.13 -31.37 14.76
CA LYS A 124 2.78 -30.09 15.36
C LYS A 124 3.92 -29.09 15.30
N ILE A 125 5.14 -29.53 15.64
CA ILE A 125 6.33 -28.67 15.61
C ILE A 125 6.63 -28.22 14.17
N ALA A 126 6.54 -29.12 13.20
CA ALA A 126 6.77 -28.79 11.79
C ALA A 126 5.78 -27.74 11.27
N LEU A 127 4.49 -27.93 11.53
CA LEU A 127 3.43 -26.98 11.14
C LEU A 127 3.61 -25.61 11.82
N SER A 128 3.94 -25.58 13.13
CA SER A 128 4.18 -24.33 13.86
C SER A 128 5.39 -23.58 13.29
N LYS A 129 6.52 -24.28 13.08
CA LYS A 129 7.73 -23.66 12.51
C LYS A 129 7.51 -23.14 11.10
N HIS A 130 6.77 -23.89 10.28
CA HIS A 130 6.43 -23.44 8.92
C HIS A 130 5.56 -22.18 8.97
N GLN A 131 4.53 -22.15 9.82
CA GLN A 131 3.67 -20.98 9.98
C GLN A 131 4.46 -19.75 10.47
N GLU A 132 5.35 -19.92 11.44
CA GLU A 132 6.25 -18.86 11.93
C GLU A 132 7.17 -18.34 10.81
N ALA A 133 7.72 -19.22 9.97
CA ALA A 133 8.57 -18.85 8.84
C ALA A 133 7.81 -18.04 7.78
N VAL A 134 6.59 -18.46 7.41
CA VAL A 134 5.70 -17.75 6.48
C VAL A 134 5.32 -16.38 7.01
N GLU A 135 4.98 -16.27 8.30
CA GLU A 135 4.64 -14.99 8.92
C GLU A 135 5.85 -14.04 8.96
N MET A 136 7.03 -14.56 9.32
CA MET A 136 8.28 -13.78 9.31
C MET A 136 8.61 -13.28 7.90
N GLN A 137 8.45 -14.11 6.88
CA GLN A 137 8.68 -13.73 5.49
C GLN A 137 7.73 -12.63 5.03
N LYS A 138 6.45 -12.69 5.42
CA LYS A 138 5.47 -11.63 5.17
C LYS A 138 5.86 -10.32 5.84
N LEU A 139 6.30 -10.38 7.11
CA LEU A 139 6.76 -9.20 7.84
C LEU A 139 8.02 -8.59 7.22
N MET A 140 8.98 -9.43 6.79
CA MET A 140 10.18 -8.96 6.09
C MET A 140 9.83 -8.31 4.74
N ALA A 141 8.94 -8.89 3.95
CA ALA A 141 8.49 -8.32 2.69
C ALA A 141 7.80 -6.97 2.90
N LEU A 142 6.95 -6.86 3.94
CA LEU A 142 6.29 -5.60 4.30
C LEU A 142 7.31 -4.53 4.74
N ALA A 143 8.29 -4.92 5.56
CA ALA A 143 9.35 -4.02 6.00
C ALA A 143 10.24 -3.55 4.83
N ALA A 144 10.57 -4.45 3.90
CA ALA A 144 11.33 -4.11 2.69
C ALA A 144 10.57 -3.14 1.80
N ALA A 145 9.28 -3.37 1.55
CA ALA A 145 8.42 -2.48 0.77
C ALA A 145 8.32 -1.09 1.42
N LYS A 146 8.18 -1.03 2.76
CA LYS A 146 8.16 0.24 3.50
C LYS A 146 9.50 0.98 3.40
N SER A 147 10.63 0.27 3.45
CA SER A 147 11.98 0.84 3.31
C SER A 147 12.20 1.38 1.89
N GLU A 148 11.77 0.67 0.86
CA GLU A 148 11.86 1.11 -0.53
C GLU A 148 11.03 2.38 -0.78
N ASN A 149 9.79 2.42 -0.28
CA ASN A 149 8.94 3.59 -0.36
C ASN A 149 9.59 4.81 0.32
N ARG A 150 10.22 4.62 1.48
CA ARG A 150 10.93 5.69 2.18
C ARG A 150 12.14 6.21 1.39
N THR A 151 12.90 5.34 0.75
CA THR A 151 14.04 5.73 -0.09
C THR A 151 13.57 6.50 -1.32
N ARG A 152 12.49 6.04 -1.95
CA ARG A 152 11.85 6.72 -3.09
C ARG A 152 11.33 8.11 -2.68
N PHE A 153 10.71 8.22 -1.50
CA PHE A 153 10.26 9.49 -0.92
C PHE A 153 11.40 10.50 -0.81
N VAL A 154 12.54 10.12 -0.19
CA VAL A 154 13.70 10.99 0.01
C VAL A 154 14.29 11.42 -1.33
N SER A 155 14.44 10.51 -2.29
CA SER A 155 14.99 10.80 -3.61
C SER A 155 14.13 11.79 -4.40
N MET A 156 12.80 11.63 -4.37
CA MET A 156 11.89 12.53 -5.06
C MET A 156 11.81 13.91 -4.40
N ALA A 157 11.74 13.95 -3.07
CA ALA A 157 11.78 15.21 -2.32
C ALA A 157 13.06 16.01 -2.63
N TYR A 158 14.22 15.32 -2.69
CA TYR A 158 15.48 15.93 -3.07
C TYR A 158 15.46 16.50 -4.51
N HIS A 159 14.92 15.74 -5.47
CA HIS A 159 14.78 16.21 -6.86
C HIS A 159 13.89 17.44 -6.95
N ASP A 160 12.74 17.43 -6.27
CA ASP A 160 11.76 18.51 -6.34
C ASP A 160 12.21 19.78 -5.59
N LEU A 161 13.09 19.65 -4.59
CA LEU A 161 13.76 20.79 -3.94
C LEU A 161 14.90 21.36 -4.79
N ASN A 162 15.63 20.54 -5.51
CA ASN A 162 16.75 21.03 -6.35
C ASN A 162 16.29 21.87 -7.55
N THR A 163 15.13 21.57 -8.11
CA THR A 163 14.60 22.32 -9.27
C THR A 163 14.39 23.81 -8.97
N PRO A 164 13.65 24.22 -7.92
CA PRO A 164 13.51 25.62 -7.56
C PRO A 164 14.83 26.23 -7.07
N LEU A 165 15.70 25.47 -6.38
CA LEU A 165 17.01 25.96 -5.95
C LEU A 165 17.89 26.35 -7.15
N THR A 166 17.94 25.52 -8.18
CA THR A 166 18.63 25.85 -9.44
C THR A 166 18.04 27.10 -10.11
N THR A 167 16.70 27.23 -10.05
CA THR A 167 16.04 28.46 -10.59
C THR A 167 16.44 29.70 -9.83
N ILE A 168 16.57 29.63 -8.50
CA ILE A 168 17.05 30.74 -7.65
C ILE A 168 18.49 31.09 -8.01
N GLN A 169 19.35 30.06 -8.06
CA GLN A 169 20.78 30.23 -8.36
C GLN A 169 21.00 30.90 -9.72
N LEU A 170 20.42 30.36 -10.79
CA LEU A 170 20.55 30.95 -12.13
C LEU A 170 19.97 32.37 -12.22
N SER A 171 18.86 32.66 -11.51
CA SER A 171 18.27 33.99 -11.49
C SER A 171 19.12 34.98 -10.70
N ALA A 172 19.80 34.54 -9.64
CA ALA A 172 20.75 35.35 -8.87
C ALA A 172 22.01 35.64 -9.67
N GLU A 173 22.62 34.63 -10.31
CA GLU A 173 23.78 34.79 -11.21
C GLU A 173 23.47 35.79 -12.33
N MET A 174 22.29 35.75 -12.94
CA MET A 174 21.86 36.72 -13.94
C MET A 174 21.70 38.13 -13.38
N LEU A 175 21.45 38.30 -12.09
CA LEU A 175 21.36 39.63 -11.43
C LEU A 175 22.73 40.18 -11.01
N GLU A 176 23.70 39.29 -10.76
CA GLU A 176 25.08 39.68 -10.37
C GLU A 176 25.94 40.06 -11.57
N ASP A 177 25.61 39.61 -12.79
CA ASP A 177 26.39 39.85 -13.98
C ASP A 177 26.32 41.33 -14.39
N SER A 178 27.34 42.10 -13.99
CA SER A 178 27.46 43.54 -14.24
C SER A 178 27.71 43.89 -15.72
N ASP A 179 28.14 42.92 -16.53
CA ASP A 179 28.41 43.12 -17.97
C ASP A 179 27.12 43.05 -18.81
N LEU A 180 26.07 42.43 -18.27
CA LEU A 180 24.73 42.46 -18.85
C LEU A 180 24.06 43.81 -18.48
N LYS A 181 23.85 44.72 -19.45
CA LYS A 181 22.96 45.88 -19.27
C LYS A 181 21.53 45.38 -19.05
N ILE A 182 21.23 44.97 -17.82
CA ILE A 182 19.92 44.39 -17.45
C ILE A 182 18.90 45.53 -17.43
N SER A 183 17.88 45.43 -18.26
CA SER A 183 16.75 46.37 -18.22
C SER A 183 15.96 46.21 -16.91
N PRO A 184 15.33 47.26 -16.36
CA PRO A 184 14.49 47.17 -15.17
C PRO A 184 13.42 46.08 -15.26
N GLY A 185 12.92 45.81 -16.45
CA GLY A 185 11.95 44.71 -16.70
C GLY A 185 12.56 43.31 -16.49
N THR A 186 13.82 43.09 -16.86
CA THR A 186 14.55 41.84 -16.69
C THR A 186 14.87 41.60 -15.23
N THR A 187 15.28 42.64 -14.49
CA THR A 187 15.51 42.57 -13.04
C THR A 187 14.26 42.13 -12.30
N ASN A 188 13.12 42.80 -12.55
CA ASN A 188 11.85 42.43 -11.94
C ASN A 188 11.44 41.00 -12.28
N LYS A 189 11.68 40.54 -13.51
CA LYS A 189 11.36 39.15 -13.93
C LYS A 189 12.17 38.10 -13.16
N ASN A 190 13.48 38.34 -12.95
CA ASN A 190 14.34 37.44 -12.19
C ASN A 190 14.00 37.45 -10.70
N VAL A 191 13.74 38.60 -10.09
CA VAL A 191 13.27 38.72 -8.71
C VAL A 191 11.94 37.95 -8.51
N ASN A 192 11.01 38.07 -9.43
CA ASN A 192 9.74 37.35 -9.36
C ASN A 192 9.92 35.82 -9.52
N ARG A 193 10.88 35.37 -10.35
CA ARG A 193 11.25 33.96 -10.45
C ARG A 193 11.80 33.41 -9.13
N ILE A 194 12.68 34.17 -8.48
CA ILE A 194 13.23 33.82 -7.15
C ILE A 194 12.10 33.72 -6.12
N LYS A 195 11.26 34.74 -6.01
CA LYS A 195 10.13 34.75 -5.08
C LYS A 195 9.22 33.54 -5.29
N LYS A 196 8.87 33.25 -6.53
CA LYS A 196 8.02 32.07 -6.86
C LYS A 196 8.72 30.76 -6.52
N ALA A 197 10.02 30.63 -6.75
CA ALA A 197 10.78 29.44 -6.42
C ALA A 197 10.85 29.22 -4.90
N VAL A 198 11.04 30.30 -4.11
CA VAL A 198 11.03 30.25 -2.65
C VAL A 198 9.65 29.84 -2.12
N SER A 199 8.55 30.40 -2.65
CA SER A 199 7.19 30.01 -2.27
C SER A 199 6.95 28.52 -2.53
N ASN A 200 7.29 28.03 -3.72
CA ASN A 200 7.14 26.62 -4.08
C ASN A 200 7.95 25.69 -3.15
N MET A 201 9.15 26.10 -2.73
CA MET A 201 9.97 25.34 -1.77
C MET A 201 9.32 25.29 -0.40
N SER A 202 8.76 26.42 0.08
CA SER A 202 8.08 26.47 1.37
C SER A 202 6.85 25.56 1.40
N GLU A 203 6.02 25.61 0.36
CA GLU A 203 4.86 24.74 0.20
C GLU A 203 5.26 23.24 0.22
N LEU A 204 6.34 22.89 -0.50
CA LEU A 204 6.83 21.52 -0.57
C LEU A 204 7.38 21.03 0.77
N LEU A 205 8.06 21.90 1.53
CA LEU A 205 8.54 21.60 2.87
C LEU A 205 7.37 21.40 3.86
N ASP A 206 6.34 22.23 3.78
CA ASP A 206 5.14 22.09 4.60
C ASP A 206 4.41 20.77 4.30
N ASP A 207 4.29 20.38 3.03
CA ASP A 207 3.75 19.11 2.59
C ASP A 207 4.53 17.91 3.17
N ILE A 208 5.86 17.95 3.08
CA ILE A 208 6.76 16.92 3.63
C ILE A 208 6.62 16.82 5.15
N LEU A 209 6.61 17.95 5.86
CA LEU A 209 6.46 17.99 7.31
C LEU A 209 5.10 17.45 7.76
N MET A 210 4.04 17.78 7.02
CA MET A 210 2.70 17.28 7.31
C MET A 210 2.62 15.76 7.13
N LEU A 211 3.12 15.23 6.01
CA LEU A 211 3.16 13.78 5.77
C LEU A 211 3.98 13.05 6.83
N SER A 212 5.15 13.60 7.20
CA SER A 212 5.99 13.02 8.26
C SER A 212 5.26 12.95 9.61
N LYS A 213 4.47 13.99 9.96
CA LYS A 213 3.65 13.99 11.18
C LYS A 213 2.49 13.00 11.09
N ALA A 214 1.85 12.89 9.92
CA ALA A 214 0.77 11.95 9.68
C ALA A 214 1.24 10.49 9.81
N GLU A 215 2.37 10.13 9.17
CA GLU A 215 2.97 8.80 9.26
C GLU A 215 3.43 8.43 10.68
N ALA A 216 3.88 9.42 11.45
CA ALA A 216 4.26 9.23 12.84
C ALA A 216 3.06 9.15 13.80
N GLY A 217 1.82 9.30 13.32
CA GLY A 217 0.62 9.37 14.15
C GLY A 217 0.58 10.59 15.08
N LYS A 218 1.34 11.64 14.74
CA LYS A 218 1.47 12.87 15.54
C LYS A 218 0.57 14.02 15.04
N LEU A 219 -0.18 13.80 13.98
CA LEU A 219 -1.13 14.77 13.49
C LEU A 219 -2.40 14.67 14.35
N SER A 220 -2.79 15.78 14.99
CA SER A 220 -3.97 15.86 15.84
C SER A 220 -4.95 16.88 15.26
N LEU A 221 -6.24 16.61 15.40
CA LEU A 221 -7.31 17.54 15.03
C LEU A 221 -7.43 18.66 16.06
N ASN A 222 -7.51 19.89 15.58
CA ASN A 222 -7.88 21.06 16.36
C ASN A 222 -9.26 21.56 15.90
N LEU A 223 -10.31 20.92 16.40
CA LEU A 223 -11.67 21.20 16.00
C LEU A 223 -12.16 22.50 16.63
N ASN A 224 -12.62 23.44 15.79
CA ASN A 224 -13.23 24.70 16.21
C ASN A 224 -14.51 24.93 15.40
N GLU A 225 -15.41 25.70 15.96
CA GLU A 225 -16.63 26.15 15.24
C GLU A 225 -16.21 26.99 14.02
N LEU A 226 -16.68 26.60 12.85
CA LEU A 226 -16.36 27.20 11.56
C LEU A 226 -17.64 27.44 10.76
N ASN A 227 -17.80 28.63 10.21
CA ASN A 227 -18.78 28.90 9.15
C ASN A 227 -18.20 28.34 7.82
N VAL A 228 -18.58 27.14 7.46
CA VAL A 228 -18.04 26.41 6.32
C VAL A 228 -18.35 27.10 5.00
N THR A 229 -19.50 27.77 4.90
CA THR A 229 -19.92 28.50 3.69
C THR A 229 -19.01 29.70 3.43
N GLU A 230 -18.79 30.54 4.44
CA GLU A 230 -17.88 31.69 4.35
C GLU A 230 -16.43 31.21 4.11
N PHE A 231 -16.03 30.15 4.77
CA PHE A 231 -14.72 29.55 4.62
C PHE A 231 -14.44 29.08 3.18
N CYS A 232 -15.38 28.39 2.54
CA CYS A 232 -15.27 28.01 1.14
C CYS A 232 -15.15 29.21 0.21
N THR A 233 -15.91 30.28 0.48
CA THR A 233 -15.83 31.53 -0.29
C THR A 233 -14.45 32.16 -0.17
N SER A 234 -13.90 32.25 1.04
CA SER A 234 -12.55 32.84 1.26
C SER A 234 -11.45 32.07 0.54
N ILE A 235 -11.54 30.74 0.47
CA ILE A 235 -10.57 29.92 -0.29
C ILE A 235 -10.65 30.21 -1.80
N LEU A 236 -11.84 30.36 -2.33
CA LEU A 236 -12.00 30.67 -3.75
C LEU A 236 -11.46 32.08 -4.10
N GLU A 237 -11.64 33.06 -3.20
CA GLU A 237 -11.03 34.39 -3.34
C GLU A 237 -9.49 34.32 -3.30
N GLU A 238 -8.91 33.50 -2.42
CA GLU A 238 -7.45 33.27 -2.34
C GLU A 238 -6.91 32.67 -3.63
N LEU A 239 -7.66 31.78 -4.29
CA LEU A 239 -7.23 31.11 -5.50
C LEU A 239 -7.43 31.95 -6.78
N GLN A 240 -8.14 33.08 -6.74
CA GLN A 240 -8.38 33.96 -7.90
C GLN A 240 -7.09 34.33 -8.67
N PRO A 241 -5.93 34.61 -8.04
CA PRO A 241 -4.72 34.97 -8.79
C PRO A 241 -4.16 33.87 -9.70
N ILE A 242 -4.54 32.60 -9.50
CA ILE A 242 -4.13 31.48 -10.37
C ILE A 242 -5.20 31.07 -11.39
N VAL A 243 -6.41 31.60 -11.26
CA VAL A 243 -7.51 31.42 -12.21
C VAL A 243 -7.23 32.29 -13.44
N THR A 244 -7.36 31.73 -14.63
CA THR A 244 -7.22 32.47 -15.89
C THR A 244 -8.59 32.79 -16.48
N ASP A 245 -8.66 33.73 -17.41
CA ASP A 245 -9.91 34.12 -18.12
C ASP A 245 -10.62 32.96 -18.83
N LYS A 246 -9.94 31.81 -18.96
CA LYS A 246 -10.49 30.61 -19.57
C LYS A 246 -11.26 29.71 -18.58
N HIS A 247 -11.09 29.94 -17.28
CA HIS A 247 -11.75 29.15 -16.24
C HIS A 247 -12.99 29.86 -15.73
N LEU A 248 -14.09 29.14 -15.65
CA LEU A 248 -15.30 29.56 -14.95
C LEU A 248 -15.35 28.86 -13.59
N VAL A 249 -15.01 29.58 -12.52
CA VAL A 249 -15.04 29.04 -11.15
C VAL A 249 -16.37 29.42 -10.50
N THR A 250 -17.09 28.40 -9.99
CA THR A 250 -18.41 28.58 -9.36
C THR A 250 -18.44 27.95 -7.98
N PHE A 251 -19.19 28.57 -7.07
CA PHE A 251 -19.48 28.01 -5.74
C PHE A 251 -21.01 27.86 -5.58
N LEU A 252 -21.44 26.69 -5.14
CA LEU A 252 -22.85 26.35 -4.91
C LEU A 252 -22.97 25.76 -3.50
N ALA A 253 -23.61 26.50 -2.58
CA ALA A 253 -24.00 25.98 -1.28
C ALA A 253 -25.49 25.59 -1.33
N GLN A 254 -25.78 24.33 -1.07
CA GLN A 254 -27.17 23.83 -1.08
C GLN A 254 -27.92 24.08 0.23
N THR A 255 -27.23 24.55 1.26
CA THR A 255 -27.77 24.84 2.59
C THR A 255 -27.41 26.26 3.01
N GLU A 256 -28.29 26.93 3.79
CA GLU A 256 -28.02 28.18 4.53
C GLU A 256 -26.76 28.03 5.40
N PRO A 257 -26.14 29.13 5.91
CA PRO A 257 -24.79 29.10 6.44
C PRO A 257 -24.56 27.90 7.37
N LEU A 258 -23.68 27.00 6.91
CA LEU A 258 -23.39 25.75 7.59
C LEU A 258 -22.27 25.97 8.62
N HIS A 259 -22.62 25.79 9.89
CA HIS A 259 -21.66 25.83 11.00
C HIS A 259 -21.30 24.41 11.43
N ALA A 260 -20.02 24.13 11.59
CA ALA A 260 -19.54 22.82 12.02
C ALA A 260 -18.19 22.89 12.76
N ASN A 261 -17.95 21.91 13.62
CA ASN A 261 -16.65 21.75 14.27
C ASN A 261 -15.68 21.03 13.34
N LEU A 262 -14.77 21.78 12.75
CA LEU A 262 -13.74 21.28 11.84
C LEU A 262 -12.37 21.92 12.17
N ASP A 263 -11.31 21.30 11.72
CA ASP A 263 -9.98 21.91 11.75
C ASP A 263 -9.81 22.82 10.52
N ALA A 264 -9.91 24.12 10.73
CA ALA A 264 -9.83 25.12 9.66
C ALA A 264 -8.52 25.04 8.87
N LYS A 265 -7.39 24.74 9.52
CA LYS A 265 -6.10 24.65 8.86
C LYS A 265 -6.01 23.43 7.94
N LEU A 266 -6.47 22.29 8.42
CA LEU A 266 -6.48 21.06 7.64
C LEU A 266 -7.52 21.12 6.51
N LEU A 267 -8.69 21.70 6.77
CA LEU A 267 -9.71 21.92 5.74
C LEU A 267 -9.23 22.87 4.65
N HIS A 268 -8.52 23.95 5.02
CA HIS A 268 -7.89 24.87 4.05
C HIS A 268 -6.96 24.10 3.12
N GLN A 269 -6.04 23.30 3.68
CA GLN A 269 -5.10 22.50 2.90
C GLN A 269 -5.79 21.47 2.01
N LEU A 270 -6.86 20.85 2.48
CA LEU A 270 -7.67 19.92 1.71
C LEU A 270 -8.28 20.59 0.48
N LEU A 271 -9.03 21.69 0.70
CA LEU A 271 -9.74 22.38 -0.38
C LEU A 271 -8.80 23.08 -1.36
N THR A 272 -7.73 23.70 -0.88
CA THR A 272 -6.71 24.33 -1.77
C THR A 272 -6.02 23.29 -2.62
N ASN A 273 -5.69 22.10 -2.11
CA ASN A 273 -5.15 21.00 -2.89
C ASN A 273 -6.11 20.53 -4.00
N LEU A 274 -7.38 20.32 -3.67
CA LEU A 274 -8.37 19.86 -4.67
C LEU A 274 -8.63 20.93 -5.73
N LEU A 275 -8.88 22.18 -5.33
CA LEU A 275 -9.20 23.27 -6.24
C LEU A 275 -8.00 23.70 -7.11
N SER A 276 -6.80 23.77 -6.53
CA SER A 276 -5.59 24.06 -7.32
C SER A 276 -5.29 22.94 -8.32
N ASN A 277 -5.58 21.68 -7.97
CA ASN A 277 -5.50 20.58 -8.93
C ASN A 277 -6.54 20.72 -10.05
N ALA A 278 -7.78 21.08 -9.73
CA ALA A 278 -8.83 21.31 -10.75
C ALA A 278 -8.41 22.39 -11.75
N ILE A 279 -7.87 23.53 -11.28
CA ILE A 279 -7.35 24.61 -12.13
C ILE A 279 -6.17 24.14 -12.98
N LYS A 280 -5.22 23.48 -12.36
CA LYS A 280 -3.98 23.01 -12.96
C LYS A 280 -4.18 21.94 -14.04
N TYR A 281 -5.12 21.02 -13.81
CA TYR A 281 -5.44 19.94 -14.75
C TYR A 281 -6.51 20.31 -15.78
N SER A 282 -6.93 21.57 -15.81
CA SER A 282 -7.78 22.16 -16.85
C SER A 282 -7.02 23.19 -17.70
N PRO A 283 -5.92 22.81 -18.40
CA PRO A 283 -5.03 23.77 -19.09
C PRO A 283 -5.71 24.52 -20.24
N ASN A 284 -6.79 23.96 -20.78
CA ASN A 284 -7.57 24.58 -21.86
C ASN A 284 -8.69 25.50 -21.34
N GLY A 285 -8.84 25.60 -20.01
CA GLY A 285 -9.96 26.25 -19.34
C GLY A 285 -11.11 25.26 -19.13
N GLY A 286 -12.30 25.78 -18.86
CA GLY A 286 -13.51 25.02 -18.58
C GLY A 286 -14.12 25.40 -17.24
N SER A 287 -15.23 24.74 -16.88
CA SER A 287 -15.93 24.95 -15.63
C SER A 287 -15.23 24.21 -14.49
N ILE A 288 -15.08 24.91 -13.36
CA ILE A 288 -14.61 24.35 -12.08
C ILE A 288 -15.66 24.71 -11.04
N SER A 289 -16.24 23.72 -10.39
CA SER A 289 -17.26 23.94 -9.36
C SER A 289 -16.81 23.38 -8.01
N LEU A 290 -17.11 24.14 -6.95
CA LEU A 290 -17.12 23.67 -5.58
C LEU A 290 -18.58 23.64 -5.13
N GLU A 291 -19.09 22.47 -4.78
CA GLU A 291 -20.42 22.31 -4.23
C GLU A 291 -20.31 21.89 -2.76
N LEU A 292 -21.12 22.55 -1.90
CA LEU A 292 -21.20 22.27 -0.49
C LEU A 292 -22.62 21.80 -0.17
N SER A 293 -22.73 20.61 0.41
CA SER A 293 -24.00 20.07 0.91
C SER A 293 -23.82 19.43 2.28
N CYS A 294 -24.93 19.13 2.94
CA CYS A 294 -24.95 18.47 4.23
C CYS A 294 -25.99 17.35 4.21
N GLU A 295 -25.55 16.12 4.36
CA GLU A 295 -26.42 14.93 4.38
C GLU A 295 -25.95 13.94 5.47
N ASN A 296 -26.90 13.31 6.16
CA ASN A 296 -26.63 12.25 7.14
C ASN A 296 -25.53 12.59 8.18
N GLN A 297 -25.53 13.81 8.71
CA GLN A 297 -24.50 14.32 9.62
C GLN A 297 -23.07 14.33 9.02
N GLN A 298 -22.99 14.47 7.71
CA GLN A 298 -21.74 14.66 6.98
C GLN A 298 -21.80 15.93 6.14
N ILE A 299 -20.70 16.68 6.14
CA ILE A 299 -20.49 17.77 5.21
C ILE A 299 -19.84 17.18 3.97
N ILE A 300 -20.44 17.46 2.83
CA ILE A 300 -19.98 16.96 1.53
C ILE A 300 -19.44 18.13 0.73
N PHE A 301 -18.16 18.02 0.36
CA PHE A 301 -17.50 18.89 -0.59
C PHE A 301 -17.35 18.16 -1.91
N CYS A 302 -17.95 18.68 -2.97
CA CYS A 302 -17.79 18.15 -4.32
C CYS A 302 -17.01 19.16 -5.16
N VAL A 303 -15.79 18.78 -5.57
CA VAL A 303 -14.94 19.58 -6.48
C VAL A 303 -14.94 18.93 -7.84
N ARG A 304 -15.45 19.64 -8.84
CA ARG A 304 -15.53 19.15 -10.22
C ARG A 304 -14.76 20.05 -11.16
N ASP A 305 -14.06 19.46 -12.11
CA ASP A 305 -13.41 20.14 -13.23
C ASP A 305 -13.77 19.50 -14.59
N GLU A 306 -13.61 20.26 -15.66
CA GLU A 306 -13.72 19.82 -17.05
C GLU A 306 -12.33 19.66 -17.70
N GLY A 307 -11.35 19.22 -16.94
CA GLY A 307 -9.97 19.08 -17.35
C GLY A 307 -9.67 17.83 -18.18
N ILE A 308 -8.39 17.45 -18.17
CA ILE A 308 -7.87 16.31 -18.95
C ILE A 308 -8.39 14.95 -18.47
N GLY A 309 -8.92 14.87 -17.25
CA GLY A 309 -9.36 13.62 -16.62
C GLY A 309 -8.23 12.62 -16.42
N MET A 310 -8.57 11.41 -16.01
CA MET A 310 -7.62 10.32 -15.68
C MET A 310 -7.94 9.04 -16.45
N THR A 311 -6.93 8.19 -16.62
CA THR A 311 -7.08 6.85 -17.21
C THR A 311 -7.78 5.92 -16.23
N ALA A 312 -8.65 5.05 -16.73
CA ALA A 312 -9.33 4.03 -15.92
C ALA A 312 -8.31 3.14 -15.17
N GLY A 313 -8.62 2.81 -13.92
CA GLY A 313 -7.76 2.00 -13.04
C GLY A 313 -6.64 2.77 -12.36
N TYR A 314 -6.55 4.09 -12.55
CA TYR A 314 -5.58 4.93 -11.85
C TYR A 314 -6.06 5.32 -10.44
N GLU A 315 -7.35 5.18 -10.16
CA GLU A 315 -8.00 5.57 -8.90
C GLU A 315 -7.35 4.92 -7.68
N GLU A 316 -6.92 3.65 -7.79
CA GLU A 316 -6.26 2.91 -6.71
C GLU A 316 -4.88 3.47 -6.31
N LYS A 317 -4.21 4.16 -7.25
CA LYS A 317 -2.87 4.74 -7.04
C LYS A 317 -2.89 6.23 -6.74
N LEU A 318 -4.03 6.88 -6.96
CA LEU A 318 -4.18 8.33 -6.94
C LEU A 318 -3.75 8.97 -5.61
N PHE A 319 -3.97 8.27 -4.49
CA PHE A 319 -3.65 8.74 -3.15
C PHE A 319 -2.29 8.25 -2.62
N GLN A 320 -1.51 7.57 -3.45
CA GLN A 320 -0.14 7.17 -3.09
C GLN A 320 0.81 8.35 -3.25
N GLN A 321 1.86 8.36 -2.42
CA GLN A 321 2.87 9.41 -2.46
C GLN A 321 3.59 9.42 -3.80
N PHE A 322 3.78 10.64 -4.38
CA PHE A 322 4.47 10.88 -5.65
C PHE A 322 3.89 10.21 -6.89
N GLU A 323 2.71 9.63 -6.79
CA GLU A 323 2.03 9.10 -7.95
C GLU A 323 1.48 10.22 -8.83
N ARG A 324 1.66 10.06 -10.15
CA ARG A 324 1.20 11.02 -11.17
C ARG A 324 0.64 10.24 -12.35
N GLY A 325 -0.54 10.63 -12.81
CA GLY A 325 -1.18 10.01 -13.98
C GLY A 325 -0.29 10.05 -15.21
N ALA A 326 -0.33 9.00 -16.02
CA ALA A 326 0.47 8.91 -17.24
C ALA A 326 0.13 10.01 -18.26
N ASN A 327 -1.08 10.55 -18.21
CA ASN A 327 -1.60 11.57 -19.12
C ASN A 327 -1.34 13.02 -18.69
N VAL A 328 -0.68 13.27 -17.53
CA VAL A 328 -0.41 14.64 -17.03
C VAL A 328 0.72 15.35 -17.77
N GLY A 329 1.53 14.64 -18.55
CA GLY A 329 2.56 15.22 -19.42
C GLY A 329 3.50 16.20 -18.68
N LYS A 330 3.53 17.45 -19.19
CA LYS A 330 4.40 18.55 -18.67
C LYS A 330 3.78 19.32 -17.48
N ILE A 331 2.57 18.98 -17.02
CA ILE A 331 1.93 19.67 -15.89
C ILE A 331 2.74 19.40 -14.63
N LYS A 332 3.34 20.44 -14.01
CA LYS A 332 4.21 20.31 -12.84
C LYS A 332 3.41 19.94 -11.57
N GLY A 333 3.98 19.16 -10.66
CA GLY A 333 3.42 18.86 -9.35
C GLY A 333 4.21 17.81 -8.60
N SER A 334 4.23 17.89 -7.26
CA SER A 334 4.96 17.02 -6.36
C SER A 334 4.36 15.60 -6.28
N GLY A 335 3.06 15.43 -6.57
CA GLY A 335 2.36 14.17 -6.31
C GLY A 335 2.07 13.91 -4.83
N LEU A 336 2.19 14.92 -3.97
CA LEU A 336 1.94 14.82 -2.53
C LEU A 336 0.53 15.31 -2.15
N GLY A 337 -0.04 16.25 -2.89
CA GLY A 337 -1.28 16.93 -2.52
C GLY A 337 -2.47 15.99 -2.28
N LEU A 338 -2.70 15.00 -3.14
CA LEU A 338 -3.81 14.06 -2.96
C LEU A 338 -3.56 13.05 -1.83
N CYS A 339 -2.31 12.67 -1.59
CA CYS A 339 -1.95 11.87 -0.42
C CYS A 339 -2.25 12.65 0.88
N ILE A 340 -1.94 13.95 0.91
CA ILE A 340 -2.28 14.84 2.03
C ILE A 340 -3.79 14.93 2.22
N VAL A 341 -4.54 15.15 1.14
CA VAL A 341 -6.02 15.15 1.17
C VAL A 341 -6.55 13.87 1.81
N LYS A 342 -6.06 12.71 1.39
CA LYS A 342 -6.47 11.42 1.95
C LYS A 342 -6.19 11.33 3.45
N HIS A 343 -4.99 11.74 3.90
CA HIS A 343 -4.64 11.75 5.32
C HIS A 343 -5.54 12.69 6.16
N ILE A 344 -5.87 13.86 5.62
CA ILE A 344 -6.78 14.80 6.29
C ILE A 344 -8.18 14.21 6.43
N VAL A 345 -8.69 13.61 5.36
CA VAL A 345 -10.01 12.95 5.35
C VAL A 345 -10.04 11.80 6.36
N ASP A 346 -9.04 10.93 6.36
CA ASP A 346 -8.94 9.81 7.29
C ASP A 346 -8.86 10.27 8.75
N LEU A 347 -8.12 11.36 9.02
CA LEU A 347 -7.99 11.93 10.34
C LEU A 347 -9.32 12.47 10.86
N HIS A 348 -10.16 13.04 9.98
CA HIS A 348 -11.51 13.48 10.32
C HIS A 348 -12.53 12.32 10.39
N GLY A 349 -12.11 11.07 10.11
CA GLY A 349 -13.00 9.91 10.04
C GLY A 349 -13.96 9.96 8.84
N GLY A 350 -13.60 10.70 7.79
CA GLY A 350 -14.39 10.90 6.60
C GLY A 350 -14.10 9.90 5.48
N THR A 351 -14.68 10.17 4.31
CA THR A 351 -14.45 9.41 3.09
C THR A 351 -14.17 10.33 1.91
N ILE A 352 -13.35 9.84 0.95
CA ILE A 352 -13.11 10.52 -0.31
C ILE A 352 -13.31 9.53 -1.46
N SER A 353 -14.02 9.96 -2.48
CA SER A 353 -14.19 9.23 -3.74
C SER A 353 -13.85 10.12 -4.94
N VAL A 354 -13.59 9.48 -6.08
CA VAL A 354 -13.24 10.16 -7.32
C VAL A 354 -13.95 9.51 -8.48
N GLU A 355 -14.46 10.36 -9.38
CA GLU A 355 -15.01 9.96 -10.67
C GLU A 355 -14.27 10.72 -11.76
N SER A 356 -13.66 10.02 -12.70
CA SER A 356 -12.88 10.67 -13.77
C SER A 356 -12.86 9.84 -15.04
N ALA A 357 -12.81 10.52 -16.17
CA ALA A 357 -12.56 9.90 -17.47
C ALA A 357 -11.74 10.83 -18.35
N ILE A 358 -10.87 10.27 -19.20
CA ILE A 358 -10.02 11.05 -20.11
C ILE A 358 -10.88 12.01 -20.94
N GLY A 359 -10.52 13.30 -20.91
CA GLY A 359 -11.19 14.37 -21.64
C GLY A 359 -12.58 14.76 -21.12
N LYS A 360 -13.03 14.19 -20.01
CA LYS A 360 -14.32 14.53 -19.37
C LYS A 360 -14.15 15.25 -18.02
N GLY A 361 -12.91 15.45 -17.58
CA GLY A 361 -12.61 16.06 -16.28
C GLY A 361 -12.64 15.09 -15.14
N THR A 362 -12.63 15.64 -13.92
CA THR A 362 -12.58 14.89 -12.66
C THR A 362 -13.57 15.46 -11.66
N THR A 363 -14.15 14.61 -10.86
CA THR A 363 -15.00 14.97 -9.71
C THR A 363 -14.46 14.28 -8.46
N PHE A 364 -14.05 15.08 -7.46
CA PHE A 364 -13.72 14.59 -6.13
C PHE A 364 -14.87 14.85 -5.19
N ILE A 365 -15.27 13.85 -4.43
CA ILE A 365 -16.32 13.95 -3.42
C ILE A 365 -15.71 13.59 -2.07
N VAL A 366 -15.69 14.57 -1.16
CA VAL A 366 -15.18 14.41 0.22
C VAL A 366 -16.36 14.55 1.18
N ALA A 367 -16.57 13.54 2.03
CA ALA A 367 -17.57 13.55 3.06
C ALA A 367 -16.89 13.52 4.44
N LEU A 368 -17.06 14.57 5.24
CA LEU A 368 -16.51 14.69 6.58
C LEU A 368 -17.64 14.64 7.62
N PRO A 369 -17.57 13.74 8.62
CA PRO A 369 -18.53 13.73 9.71
C PRO A 369 -18.36 14.97 10.59
N PHE A 370 -19.43 15.53 11.08
CA PHE A 370 -19.41 16.63 12.04
C PHE A 370 -20.40 16.38 13.17
N LEU A 371 -20.03 16.82 14.36
CA LEU A 371 -20.93 16.83 15.49
C LEU A 371 -21.81 18.07 15.40
N VAL A 372 -23.11 17.87 15.25
CA VAL A 372 -24.08 18.96 15.38
C VAL A 372 -24.03 19.43 16.83
N ILE A 373 -23.63 20.68 17.05
CA ILE A 373 -23.82 21.31 18.34
C ILE A 373 -25.31 21.64 18.40
N GLY A 374 -26.09 20.82 19.16
CA GLY A 374 -27.48 21.15 19.46
C GLY A 374 -27.52 22.46 20.23
N HIS A 375 -28.23 23.42 19.71
CA HIS A 375 -28.64 24.62 20.43
C HIS A 375 -29.66 24.27 21.52
#